data_e6090ae9366026aaa7b70767162ee5e6
#
_entry.id   e6090ae9366026aaa7b70767162ee5e6
#
_cell.length_a   1.000
_cell.length_b   1.000
_cell.length_c   1.000
_cell.angle_alpha   90.00
_cell.angle_beta   90.00
_cell.angle_gamma   90.00
#
_symmetry.space_group_name_H-M   'P 1'
#
loop_
_entity.id
_entity.type
_entity.pdbx_description
1 polymer ?
#
loop_
_entity_poly.entity_id
_entity_poly.type
_entity_poly.pdbx_seq_one_letter_code
_entity_poly.pdbx_strand_id
1 'polypeptide(L)'
;NIADYYINGLPKIGAWRDMHIRIKGPAVEKLQEVFLTMWNKETKQQIGGDEYFPFGEDSLNAAPVHAGHQVAIVQRAPKISPEAMRHAYIAAINSAERKIQIINPYFTPTSSIRRAIEKAVNRGVRVEIMIPGKSDISFTPDAGFYLANQLRKKGAHIYVYNGGFHHSKVMMVDERFCTVGSTNLNSRSLRYDYEINAFVFDLPVTAQLTDIFSADKQNSTIMTKEVYKKRTPWKRFVGWFAHLFTPVL
;
A
#
# COMPACT_ATOMS: atom_id res chain seq x y z
N ASN A 1 9.21 -1.00 9.83
CA ASN A 1 10.62 -0.83 9.53
C ASN A 1 11.29 -0.01 10.64
N ILE A 2 12.50 -0.38 11.03
CA ILE A 2 13.28 0.29 12.07
C ILE A 2 14.66 0.56 11.49
N ALA A 3 14.96 1.84 11.25
CA ALA A 3 16.27 2.30 10.83
C ALA A 3 16.38 3.81 11.07
N ASP A 4 17.58 4.32 11.24
CA ASP A 4 17.83 5.74 11.59
C ASP A 4 17.27 6.71 10.55
N TYR A 5 17.25 6.35 9.29
CA TYR A 5 16.73 7.22 8.23
C TYR A 5 15.20 7.41 8.28
N TYR A 6 14.45 6.57 9.00
CA TYR A 6 13.02 6.81 9.25
C TYR A 6 12.81 8.01 10.19
N ILE A 7 13.82 8.33 11.00
CA ILE A 7 13.82 9.48 11.94
C ILE A 7 14.54 10.66 11.31
N ASN A 8 15.75 10.44 10.80
CA ASN A 8 16.68 11.48 10.39
C ASN A 8 16.59 11.83 8.90
N GLY A 9 15.88 11.04 8.10
CA GLY A 9 15.88 11.15 6.65
C GLY A 9 17.22 10.73 6.03
N LEU A 10 17.36 11.00 4.72
CA LEU A 10 18.60 10.77 3.97
C LEU A 10 19.07 12.08 3.31
N PRO A 11 20.38 12.39 3.29
CA PRO A 11 20.90 13.66 2.80
C PRO A 11 20.43 14.06 1.39
N LYS A 12 20.33 13.08 0.46
CA LYS A 12 19.92 13.31 -0.93
C LYS A 12 18.42 13.33 -1.15
N ILE A 13 17.66 12.69 -0.25
CA ILE A 13 16.23 12.43 -0.39
C ILE A 13 15.43 13.40 0.48
N GLY A 14 15.95 13.75 1.64
CA GLY A 14 15.29 14.55 2.68
C GLY A 14 14.55 13.69 3.69
N ALA A 15 13.47 14.20 4.24
CA ALA A 15 12.66 13.50 5.22
C ALA A 15 12.11 12.19 4.67
N TRP A 16 12.11 11.16 5.51
CA TRP A 16 11.49 9.86 5.24
C TRP A 16 10.15 9.84 5.97
N ARG A 17 9.06 9.78 5.22
CA ARG A 17 7.71 9.79 5.76
C ARG A 17 7.09 8.41 5.61
N ASP A 18 6.68 7.82 6.71
CA ASP A 18 5.96 6.54 6.69
C ASP A 18 4.71 6.61 7.57
N MET A 19 3.82 5.63 7.43
CA MET A 19 2.64 5.48 8.27
C MET A 19 2.73 4.16 9.02
N HIS A 20 2.28 4.22 10.28
CA HIS A 20 2.28 3.10 11.20
C HIS A 20 0.88 2.90 11.76
N ILE A 21 0.48 1.65 11.95
CA ILE A 21 -0.75 1.31 12.64
C ILE A 21 -0.42 0.52 13.91
N ARG A 22 -1.08 0.86 15.01
CA ARG A 22 -1.03 0.11 16.26
C ARG A 22 -2.32 -0.69 16.41
N ILE A 23 -2.18 -2.00 16.58
CA ILE A 23 -3.30 -2.92 16.75
C ILE A 23 -3.23 -3.51 18.16
N LYS A 24 -4.37 -3.59 18.83
CA LYS A 24 -4.55 -4.26 20.11
C LYS A 24 -5.77 -5.17 20.04
N GLY A 25 -5.76 -6.27 20.77
CA GLY A 25 -6.87 -7.22 20.84
C GLY A 25 -6.66 -8.46 19.96
N PRO A 26 -7.72 -9.24 19.72
CA PRO A 26 -7.61 -10.57 19.11
C PRO A 26 -6.94 -10.59 17.72
N ALA A 27 -7.09 -9.51 16.93
CA ALA A 27 -6.43 -9.44 15.62
C ALA A 27 -4.90 -9.54 15.67
N VAL A 28 -4.28 -9.28 16.85
CA VAL A 28 -2.82 -9.43 17.05
C VAL A 28 -2.40 -10.90 16.92
N GLU A 29 -3.26 -11.85 17.25
CA GLU A 29 -2.94 -13.29 17.13
C GLU A 29 -2.68 -13.70 15.68
N LYS A 30 -3.36 -13.07 14.71
CA LYS A 30 -3.05 -13.29 13.28
C LYS A 30 -1.67 -12.79 12.90
N LEU A 31 -1.19 -11.72 13.52
CA LEU A 31 0.20 -11.25 13.35
C LEU A 31 1.19 -12.23 14.02
N GLN A 32 0.83 -12.76 15.18
CA GLN A 32 1.61 -13.77 15.89
C GLN A 32 1.72 -15.07 15.09
N GLU A 33 0.64 -15.57 14.51
CA GLU A 33 0.67 -16.74 13.62
C GLU A 33 1.66 -16.53 12.44
N VAL A 34 1.60 -15.36 11.81
CA VAL A 34 2.51 -15.01 10.72
C VAL A 34 3.95 -14.99 11.21
N PHE A 35 4.21 -14.35 12.36
CA PHE A 35 5.53 -14.29 12.97
C PHE A 35 6.07 -15.71 13.28
N LEU A 36 5.31 -16.53 14.00
CA LEU A 36 5.73 -17.88 14.36
C LEU A 36 5.96 -18.76 13.13
N THR A 37 5.12 -18.65 12.12
CA THR A 37 5.31 -19.36 10.83
C THR A 37 6.65 -19.02 10.20
N MET A 38 6.99 -17.73 10.17
CA MET A 38 8.26 -17.26 9.61
C MET A 38 9.45 -17.65 10.49
N TRP A 39 9.32 -17.46 11.80
CA TRP A 39 10.35 -17.80 12.77
C TRP A 39 10.71 -19.29 12.71
N ASN A 40 9.72 -20.18 12.81
CA ASN A 40 9.91 -21.62 12.78
C ASN A 40 10.55 -22.09 11.47
N LYS A 41 10.15 -21.49 10.35
CA LYS A 41 10.73 -21.79 9.04
C LYS A 41 12.22 -21.44 8.99
N GLU A 42 12.61 -20.25 9.48
CA GLU A 42 13.99 -19.76 9.37
C GLU A 42 14.92 -20.39 10.42
N THR A 43 14.42 -20.59 11.63
CA THR A 43 15.23 -21.16 12.74
C THR A 43 15.18 -22.68 12.82
N LYS A 44 14.27 -23.32 12.07
CA LYS A 44 13.95 -24.76 12.16
C LYS A 44 13.48 -25.19 13.56
N GLN A 45 13.05 -24.24 14.39
CA GLN A 45 12.40 -24.50 15.67
C GLN A 45 10.92 -24.85 15.44
N GLN A 46 10.28 -25.36 16.46
CA GLN A 46 8.83 -25.63 16.48
C GLN A 46 8.24 -24.93 17.70
N ILE A 47 8.32 -23.60 17.69
CA ILE A 47 7.73 -22.78 18.73
C ILE A 47 6.23 -22.64 18.40
N GLY A 48 5.38 -22.94 19.37
CA GLY A 48 3.92 -22.84 19.27
C GLY A 48 3.31 -23.34 20.58
N GLY A 49 2.05 -23.06 20.78
CA GLY A 49 1.30 -23.39 21.98
C GLY A 49 0.41 -22.23 22.41
N ASP A 50 -0.58 -22.51 23.25
CA ASP A 50 -1.59 -21.53 23.67
C ASP A 50 -0.99 -20.34 24.41
N GLU A 51 0.19 -20.51 25.03
CA GLU A 51 0.91 -19.43 25.70
C GLU A 51 1.31 -18.27 24.77
N TYR A 52 1.35 -18.50 23.46
CA TYR A 52 1.60 -17.46 22.45
C TYR A 52 0.34 -16.77 21.94
N PHE A 53 -0.84 -17.28 22.34
CA PHE A 53 -2.15 -16.81 21.89
C PHE A 53 -3.06 -16.49 23.09
N PRO A 54 -2.83 -15.36 23.76
CA PRO A 54 -3.50 -15.02 25.02
C PRO A 54 -5.03 -14.81 24.91
N PHE A 55 -5.54 -14.63 23.70
CA PHE A 55 -6.97 -14.44 23.48
C PHE A 55 -7.72 -15.76 23.21
N GLY A 56 -7.04 -16.83 22.71
CA GLY A 56 -7.62 -18.12 22.35
C GLY A 56 -8.58 -18.07 21.15
N GLU A 57 -8.85 -19.25 20.56
CA GLU A 57 -9.75 -19.31 19.37
C GLU A 57 -11.16 -18.82 19.66
N ASP A 58 -11.66 -19.03 20.90
CA ASP A 58 -12.99 -18.60 21.29
C ASP A 58 -13.16 -17.07 21.32
N SER A 59 -12.10 -16.34 21.58
CA SER A 59 -12.16 -14.87 21.61
C SER A 59 -12.25 -14.23 20.21
N LEU A 60 -11.71 -14.90 19.19
CA LEU A 60 -11.89 -14.48 17.80
C LEU A 60 -13.34 -14.64 17.34
N ASN A 61 -14.05 -15.60 17.90
CA ASN A 61 -15.44 -15.90 17.61
C ASN A 61 -16.43 -15.23 18.57
N ALA A 62 -16.02 -14.92 19.82
CA ALA A 62 -16.85 -14.41 20.89
C ALA A 62 -16.76 -12.90 21.11
N ALA A 63 -15.88 -12.19 20.41
CA ALA A 63 -15.82 -10.72 20.52
C ALA A 63 -17.17 -10.13 20.11
N PRO A 64 -17.86 -9.40 21.02
CA PRO A 64 -19.11 -8.78 20.66
C PRO A 64 -18.89 -7.85 19.48
N VAL A 65 -19.65 -8.05 18.41
CA VAL A 65 -19.60 -7.30 17.14
C VAL A 65 -19.73 -5.77 17.34
N HIS A 66 -20.05 -5.34 18.56
CA HIS A 66 -20.38 -3.96 18.89
C HIS A 66 -19.34 -3.19 19.72
N ALA A 67 -18.24 -3.81 20.14
CA ALA A 67 -17.29 -3.18 21.07
C ALA A 67 -15.90 -2.88 20.49
N GLY A 68 -15.63 -3.16 19.21
CA GLY A 68 -14.32 -2.98 18.64
C GLY A 68 -14.33 -2.71 17.12
N HIS A 69 -13.20 -2.28 16.62
CA HIS A 69 -12.96 -2.08 15.20
C HIS A 69 -12.70 -3.43 14.52
N GLN A 70 -13.34 -3.70 13.39
CA GLN A 70 -13.06 -4.90 12.60
C GLN A 70 -11.74 -4.75 11.87
N VAL A 71 -10.85 -5.72 12.03
CA VAL A 71 -9.53 -5.75 11.36
C VAL A 71 -9.31 -7.12 10.73
N ALA A 72 -9.06 -7.14 9.43
CA ALA A 72 -8.61 -8.34 8.73
C ALA A 72 -7.12 -8.25 8.46
N ILE A 73 -6.35 -9.21 8.95
CA ILE A 73 -4.93 -9.33 8.62
C ILE A 73 -4.80 -10.19 7.37
N VAL A 74 -4.28 -9.59 6.32
CA VAL A 74 -4.04 -10.27 5.04
C VAL A 74 -2.54 -10.44 4.86
N GLN A 75 -2.12 -11.68 4.73
CA GLN A 75 -0.75 -12.06 4.44
C GLN A 75 -0.60 -12.48 2.98
N ARG A 76 0.48 -12.07 2.36
CA ARG A 76 1.01 -12.69 1.16
C ARG A 76 2.23 -13.51 1.53
N ALA A 77 2.18 -14.82 1.29
CA ALA A 77 3.30 -15.73 1.47
C ALA A 77 3.40 -16.65 0.24
N PRO A 78 4.60 -16.82 -0.36
CA PRO A 78 4.76 -17.48 -1.67
C PRO A 78 4.14 -18.87 -1.80
N LYS A 79 4.14 -19.65 -0.72
CA LYS A 79 3.63 -21.05 -0.73
C LYS A 79 2.29 -21.22 -0.01
N ILE A 80 1.90 -20.26 0.84
CA ILE A 80 0.73 -20.39 1.73
C ILE A 80 -0.46 -19.59 1.16
N SER A 81 -0.23 -18.34 0.80
CA SER A 81 -1.27 -17.41 0.35
C SER A 81 -0.77 -16.52 -0.79
N PRO A 82 -0.33 -17.10 -1.94
CA PRO A 82 0.38 -16.36 -2.99
C PRO A 82 -0.46 -15.27 -3.64
N GLU A 83 -1.78 -15.41 -3.65
CA GLU A 83 -2.71 -14.51 -4.35
C GLU A 83 -3.55 -13.64 -3.40
N ALA A 84 -3.53 -13.91 -2.09
CA ALA A 84 -4.45 -13.31 -1.13
C ALA A 84 -4.39 -11.77 -1.14
N MET A 85 -3.19 -11.20 -1.05
CA MET A 85 -3.00 -9.75 -1.05
C MET A 85 -3.50 -9.10 -2.35
N ARG A 86 -3.20 -9.69 -3.50
CA ARG A 86 -3.65 -9.20 -4.80
C ARG A 86 -5.17 -9.21 -4.91
N HIS A 87 -5.81 -10.30 -4.45
CA HIS A 87 -7.26 -10.41 -4.44
C HIS A 87 -7.90 -9.42 -3.47
N ALA A 88 -7.33 -9.22 -2.29
CA ALA A 88 -7.81 -8.24 -1.32
C ALA A 88 -7.79 -6.81 -1.90
N TYR A 89 -6.69 -6.40 -2.52
CA TYR A 89 -6.62 -5.09 -3.18
C TYR A 89 -7.61 -4.95 -4.33
N ILE A 90 -7.76 -5.98 -5.18
CA ILE A 90 -8.73 -5.94 -6.29
C ILE A 90 -10.16 -5.87 -5.75
N ALA A 91 -10.50 -6.66 -4.73
CA ALA A 91 -11.81 -6.62 -4.10
C ALA A 91 -12.09 -5.23 -3.50
N ALA A 92 -11.14 -4.67 -2.76
CA ALA A 92 -11.25 -3.34 -2.17
C ALA A 92 -11.44 -2.24 -3.24
N ILE A 93 -10.69 -2.27 -4.34
CA ILE A 93 -10.85 -1.31 -5.45
C ILE A 93 -12.20 -1.49 -6.15
N ASN A 94 -12.65 -2.73 -6.32
CA ASN A 94 -13.92 -3.02 -6.98
C ASN A 94 -15.13 -2.65 -6.11
N SER A 95 -15.02 -2.69 -4.78
CA SER A 95 -16.09 -2.30 -3.86
C SER A 95 -16.29 -0.78 -3.75
N ALA A 96 -15.36 0.01 -4.26
CA ALA A 96 -15.44 1.47 -4.20
C ALA A 96 -16.63 2.01 -5.03
N GLU A 97 -17.38 2.93 -4.41
CA GLU A 97 -18.54 3.60 -4.98
C GLU A 97 -18.29 5.09 -5.22
N ARG A 98 -17.47 5.74 -4.39
CA ARG A 98 -17.26 7.20 -4.41
C ARG A 98 -15.80 7.59 -4.60
N LYS A 99 -14.90 7.07 -3.77
CA LYS A 99 -13.53 7.57 -3.70
C LYS A 99 -12.52 6.48 -3.30
N ILE A 100 -11.39 6.46 -4.00
CA ILE A 100 -10.21 5.68 -3.61
C ILE A 100 -9.04 6.66 -3.47
N GLN A 101 -8.30 6.56 -2.36
CA GLN A 101 -7.05 7.30 -2.14
C GLN A 101 -5.93 6.29 -1.86
N ILE A 102 -4.83 6.42 -2.59
CA ILE A 102 -3.69 5.50 -2.52
C ILE A 102 -2.42 6.31 -2.28
N ILE A 103 -1.60 5.89 -1.31
CA ILE A 103 -0.21 6.33 -1.16
C ILE A 103 0.67 5.10 -1.35
N ASN A 104 1.61 5.15 -2.29
CA ASN A 104 2.50 4.03 -2.53
C ASN A 104 3.85 4.49 -3.11
N PRO A 105 5.00 4.09 -2.49
CA PRO A 105 6.33 4.56 -2.90
C PRO A 105 6.82 3.96 -4.22
N TYR A 106 6.57 2.68 -4.44
CA TYR A 106 7.03 1.94 -5.62
C TYR A 106 5.84 1.54 -6.47
N PHE A 107 5.19 2.55 -7.03
CA PHE A 107 3.93 2.42 -7.75
C PHE A 107 4.15 1.94 -9.19
N THR A 108 4.36 0.64 -9.35
CA THR A 108 4.40 -0.04 -10.65
C THR A 108 3.35 -1.15 -10.70
N PRO A 109 2.05 -0.78 -10.63
CA PRO A 109 0.96 -1.74 -10.41
C PRO A 109 0.87 -2.78 -11.51
N THR A 110 0.61 -4.03 -11.10
CA THR A 110 0.36 -5.13 -12.04
C THR A 110 -0.82 -4.81 -12.95
N SER A 111 -0.90 -5.48 -14.10
CA SER A 111 -1.98 -5.25 -15.06
C SER A 111 -3.38 -5.52 -14.47
N SER A 112 -3.50 -6.44 -13.50
CA SER A 112 -4.77 -6.69 -12.80
C SER A 112 -5.18 -5.53 -11.91
N ILE A 113 -4.26 -4.96 -11.13
CA ILE A 113 -4.50 -3.77 -10.29
C ILE A 113 -4.81 -2.54 -11.18
N ARG A 114 -4.04 -2.31 -12.24
CA ARG A 114 -4.31 -1.22 -13.18
C ARG A 114 -5.71 -1.29 -13.76
N ARG A 115 -6.12 -2.49 -14.25
CA ARG A 115 -7.48 -2.70 -14.77
C ARG A 115 -8.56 -2.47 -13.73
N ALA A 116 -8.33 -2.88 -12.47
CA ALA A 116 -9.27 -2.60 -11.39
C ALA A 116 -9.42 -1.08 -11.15
N ILE A 117 -8.31 -0.33 -11.10
CA ILE A 117 -8.30 1.13 -10.99
C ILE A 117 -9.02 1.79 -12.18
N GLU A 118 -8.71 1.38 -13.41
CA GLU A 118 -9.37 1.91 -14.61
C GLU A 118 -10.89 1.65 -14.60
N LYS A 119 -11.31 0.45 -14.18
CA LYS A 119 -12.73 0.13 -14.02
C LYS A 119 -13.40 0.99 -12.95
N ALA A 120 -12.72 1.28 -11.82
CA ALA A 120 -13.24 2.17 -10.80
C ALA A 120 -13.44 3.60 -11.35
N VAL A 121 -12.45 4.13 -12.06
CA VAL A 121 -12.56 5.45 -12.74
C VAL A 121 -13.72 5.46 -13.73
N ASN A 122 -13.88 4.41 -14.54
CA ASN A 122 -14.97 4.30 -15.52
C ASN A 122 -16.36 4.20 -14.86
N ARG A 123 -16.45 3.73 -13.61
CA ARG A 123 -17.69 3.78 -12.80
C ARG A 123 -17.97 5.15 -12.20
N GLY A 124 -17.11 6.13 -12.40
CA GLY A 124 -17.23 7.46 -11.80
C GLY A 124 -16.58 7.60 -10.43
N VAL A 125 -15.89 6.58 -9.94
CA VAL A 125 -15.16 6.64 -8.67
C VAL A 125 -14.00 7.62 -8.78
N ARG A 126 -13.89 8.55 -7.84
CA ARG A 126 -12.76 9.48 -7.76
C ARG A 126 -11.53 8.76 -7.25
N VAL A 127 -10.58 8.48 -8.13
CA VAL A 127 -9.31 7.82 -7.77
C VAL A 127 -8.21 8.86 -7.64
N GLU A 128 -7.61 8.94 -6.46
CA GLU A 128 -6.49 9.83 -6.12
C GLU A 128 -5.28 8.96 -5.73
N ILE A 129 -4.15 9.17 -6.39
CA ILE A 129 -2.93 8.39 -6.16
C ILE A 129 -1.79 9.34 -5.85
N MET A 130 -1.11 9.14 -4.73
CA MET A 130 0.07 9.88 -4.33
C MET A 130 1.31 9.00 -4.46
N ILE A 131 2.30 9.50 -5.20
CA ILE A 131 3.61 8.89 -5.39
C ILE A 131 4.70 9.86 -4.95
N PRO A 132 5.86 9.40 -4.46
CA PRO A 132 6.93 10.31 -4.07
C PRO A 132 7.58 10.96 -5.30
N GLY A 133 7.98 12.23 -5.14
CA GLY A 133 8.75 12.96 -6.15
C GLY A 133 10.24 12.59 -6.17
N LYS A 134 10.75 12.09 -5.03
CA LYS A 134 12.10 11.55 -4.86
C LYS A 134 12.03 10.08 -4.49
N SER A 135 13.08 9.32 -4.74
CA SER A 135 13.17 7.90 -4.42
C SER A 135 14.59 7.52 -4.02
N ASP A 136 14.68 6.46 -3.24
CA ASP A 136 15.90 5.79 -2.79
C ASP A 136 16.50 4.84 -3.82
N ILE A 137 15.74 4.52 -4.88
CA ILE A 137 16.16 3.63 -5.95
C ILE A 137 16.15 4.33 -7.31
N SER A 138 16.96 3.81 -8.23
CA SER A 138 17.00 4.25 -9.64
C SER A 138 16.01 3.45 -10.50
N PHE A 139 15.66 3.92 -11.68
CA PHE A 139 14.82 3.30 -12.73
C PHE A 139 13.35 3.04 -12.37
N THR A 140 13.06 2.33 -11.27
CA THR A 140 11.68 2.01 -10.86
C THR A 140 10.78 3.25 -10.74
N PRO A 141 11.26 4.39 -10.19
CA PRO A 141 10.46 5.61 -10.15
C PRO A 141 10.03 6.11 -11.52
N ASP A 142 10.87 6.01 -12.54
CA ASP A 142 10.53 6.47 -13.89
C ASP A 142 9.44 5.59 -14.51
N ALA A 143 9.45 4.26 -14.28
CA ALA A 143 8.37 3.36 -14.64
C ALA A 143 7.08 3.70 -13.88
N GLY A 144 7.18 3.99 -12.58
CA GLY A 144 6.07 4.44 -11.74
C GLY A 144 5.43 5.73 -12.27
N PHE A 145 6.22 6.74 -12.61
CA PHE A 145 5.75 7.96 -13.24
C PHE A 145 5.06 7.72 -14.58
N TYR A 146 5.61 6.81 -15.39
CA TYR A 146 4.98 6.43 -16.67
C TYR A 146 3.60 5.79 -16.43
N LEU A 147 3.50 4.80 -15.57
CA LEU A 147 2.25 4.09 -15.29
C LEU A 147 1.22 5.00 -14.60
N ALA A 148 1.64 5.84 -13.66
CA ALA A 148 0.79 6.85 -13.05
C ALA A 148 0.24 7.83 -14.12
N ASN A 149 1.06 8.25 -15.09
CA ASN A 149 0.58 9.09 -16.19
C ASN A 149 -0.40 8.35 -17.12
N GLN A 150 -0.28 7.03 -17.31
CA GLN A 150 -1.29 6.27 -18.05
C GLN A 150 -2.63 6.27 -17.30
N LEU A 151 -2.63 6.04 -15.98
CA LEU A 151 -3.84 6.13 -15.16
C LEU A 151 -4.42 7.55 -15.13
N ARG A 152 -3.56 8.59 -15.08
CA ARG A 152 -4.01 9.98 -15.22
C ARG A 152 -4.77 10.21 -16.52
N LYS A 153 -4.28 9.67 -17.64
CA LYS A 153 -4.98 9.77 -18.95
C LYS A 153 -6.33 9.06 -18.95
N LYS A 154 -6.55 8.12 -18.04
CA LYS A 154 -7.83 7.42 -17.83
C LYS A 154 -8.76 8.14 -16.86
N GLY A 155 -8.31 9.24 -16.23
CA GLY A 155 -9.10 10.06 -15.32
C GLY A 155 -8.71 9.98 -13.84
N ALA A 156 -7.69 9.20 -13.45
CA ALA A 156 -7.18 9.21 -12.09
C ALA A 156 -6.42 10.52 -11.79
N HIS A 157 -6.52 11.00 -10.57
CA HIS A 157 -5.80 12.19 -10.09
C HIS A 157 -4.48 11.74 -9.46
N ILE A 158 -3.37 12.19 -10.01
CA ILE A 158 -2.03 11.81 -9.54
C ILE A 158 -1.39 12.99 -8.80
N TYR A 159 -0.90 12.74 -7.61
CA TYR A 159 -0.18 13.69 -6.78
C TYR A 159 1.27 13.24 -6.62
N VAL A 160 2.21 14.14 -6.86
CA VAL A 160 3.65 13.93 -6.68
C VAL A 160 4.06 14.62 -5.39
N TYR A 161 4.36 13.85 -4.36
CA TYR A 161 4.73 14.37 -3.05
C TYR A 161 6.13 15.00 -3.06
N ASN A 162 6.26 16.23 -2.54
CA ASN A 162 7.50 17.01 -2.58
C ASN A 162 8.24 17.08 -1.23
N GLY A 163 7.60 16.63 -0.13
CA GLY A 163 8.13 16.75 1.24
C GLY A 163 9.23 15.73 1.62
N GLY A 164 9.84 15.07 0.63
CA GLY A 164 10.84 14.02 0.84
C GLY A 164 10.40 12.70 0.22
N PHE A 165 10.75 11.58 0.84
CA PHE A 165 10.35 10.25 0.38
C PHE A 165 9.13 9.73 1.18
N HIS A 166 7.99 9.67 0.52
CA HIS A 166 6.77 9.14 1.12
C HIS A 166 6.73 7.62 0.96
N HIS A 167 7.15 6.90 2.00
CA HIS A 167 7.32 5.44 1.96
C HIS A 167 6.08 4.66 2.41
N SER A 168 4.96 5.32 2.71
CA SER A 168 3.74 4.68 3.18
C SER A 168 3.07 3.82 2.11
N LYS A 169 2.45 2.72 2.53
CA LYS A 169 1.64 1.83 1.71
C LYS A 169 0.25 1.79 2.31
N VAL A 170 -0.59 2.70 1.83
CA VAL A 170 -1.92 2.95 2.39
C VAL A 170 -2.93 3.09 1.26
N MET A 171 -4.11 2.54 1.46
CA MET A 171 -5.27 2.79 0.61
C MET A 171 -6.50 3.04 1.49
N MET A 172 -7.27 4.06 1.18
CA MET A 172 -8.57 4.36 1.78
C MET A 172 -9.65 4.25 0.72
N VAL A 173 -10.78 3.67 1.08
CA VAL A 173 -11.92 3.43 0.19
C VAL A 173 -13.19 4.00 0.83
N ASP A 174 -13.82 4.95 0.14
CA ASP A 174 -15.11 5.56 0.46
C ASP A 174 -15.22 6.16 1.88
N GLU A 175 -14.08 6.38 2.55
CA GLU A 175 -14.02 6.75 3.98
C GLU A 175 -14.59 5.66 4.91
N ARG A 176 -14.83 4.45 4.39
CA ARG A 176 -15.46 3.32 5.10
C ARG A 176 -14.43 2.37 5.68
N PHE A 177 -13.35 2.12 4.95
CA PHE A 177 -12.25 1.28 5.40
C PHE A 177 -10.93 1.69 4.78
N CYS A 178 -9.85 1.24 5.38
CA CYS A 178 -8.50 1.48 4.88
C CYS A 178 -7.64 0.23 4.97
N THR A 179 -6.50 0.24 4.28
CA THR A 179 -5.43 -0.73 4.50
C THR A 179 -4.11 -0.04 4.74
N VAL A 180 -3.37 -0.54 5.73
CA VAL A 180 -2.01 -0.09 6.09
C VAL A 180 -1.14 -1.34 6.23
N GLY A 181 0.04 -1.32 5.64
CA GLY A 181 0.95 -2.46 5.73
C GLY A 181 2.24 -2.31 4.94
N SER A 182 2.83 -3.44 4.59
CA SER A 182 4.13 -3.50 3.91
C SER A 182 4.03 -3.51 2.38
N THR A 183 2.84 -3.80 1.81
CA THR A 183 2.66 -4.15 0.40
C THR A 183 2.82 -2.96 -0.54
N ASN A 184 3.83 -2.98 -1.38
CA ASN A 184 3.90 -2.10 -2.53
C ASN A 184 2.98 -2.58 -3.66
N LEU A 185 2.40 -1.62 -4.39
CA LEU A 185 1.61 -1.94 -5.57
C LEU A 185 2.52 -2.18 -6.79
N ASN A 186 3.34 -3.22 -6.68
CA ASN A 186 4.23 -3.69 -7.74
C ASN A 186 4.17 -5.22 -7.86
N SER A 187 4.82 -5.77 -8.89
CA SER A 187 4.82 -7.22 -9.11
C SER A 187 5.60 -7.96 -8.02
N ARG A 188 6.66 -7.36 -7.52
CA ARG A 188 7.51 -7.98 -6.51
C ARG A 188 6.71 -8.25 -5.23
N SER A 189 6.08 -7.23 -4.65
CA SER A 189 5.26 -7.38 -3.43
C SER A 189 4.04 -8.26 -3.65
N LEU A 190 3.39 -8.18 -4.83
CA LEU A 190 2.15 -8.91 -5.08
C LEU A 190 2.34 -10.36 -5.56
N ARG A 191 3.59 -10.78 -5.90
CA ARG A 191 3.84 -12.12 -6.46
C ARG A 191 4.98 -12.90 -5.79
N TYR A 192 5.97 -12.21 -5.20
CA TYR A 192 7.22 -12.84 -4.78
C TYR A 192 7.55 -12.64 -3.32
N ASP A 193 7.42 -11.42 -2.78
CA ASP A 193 7.82 -11.09 -1.42
C ASP A 193 6.80 -11.58 -0.38
N TYR A 194 7.22 -11.71 0.87
CA TYR A 194 6.33 -11.82 2.02
C TYR A 194 5.81 -10.44 2.36
N GLU A 195 4.50 -10.30 2.44
CA GLU A 195 3.84 -9.04 2.73
C GLU A 195 2.72 -9.25 3.74
N ILE A 196 2.44 -8.21 4.51
CA ILE A 196 1.35 -8.21 5.47
C ILE A 196 0.67 -6.84 5.51
N ASN A 197 -0.65 -6.84 5.47
CA ASN A 197 -1.47 -5.65 5.61
C ASN A 197 -2.60 -5.88 6.60
N ALA A 198 -2.93 -4.84 7.37
CA ALA A 198 -4.19 -4.73 8.07
C ALA A 198 -5.21 -4.02 7.17
N PHE A 199 -6.37 -4.65 6.97
CA PHE A 199 -7.56 -4.01 6.42
C PHE A 199 -8.46 -3.66 7.59
N VAL A 200 -8.69 -2.38 7.80
CA VAL A 200 -9.38 -1.83 8.97
C VAL A 200 -10.71 -1.25 8.54
N PHE A 201 -11.80 -1.86 8.99
CA PHE A 201 -13.17 -1.45 8.70
C PHE A 201 -13.67 -0.53 9.82
N ASP A 202 -13.19 0.71 9.76
CA ASP A 202 -13.45 1.71 10.80
C ASP A 202 -13.47 3.11 10.23
N LEU A 203 -14.57 3.83 10.44
CA LEU A 203 -14.76 5.18 9.91
C LEU A 203 -13.76 6.19 10.52
N PRO A 204 -13.60 6.29 11.86
CA PRO A 204 -12.64 7.20 12.48
C PRO A 204 -11.22 7.01 12.01
N VAL A 205 -10.71 5.77 11.94
CA VAL A 205 -9.36 5.48 11.49
C VAL A 205 -9.20 5.85 10.02
N THR A 206 -10.20 5.53 9.19
CA THR A 206 -10.16 5.86 7.76
C THR A 206 -10.23 7.37 7.53
N ALA A 207 -11.04 8.10 8.31
CA ALA A 207 -11.12 9.56 8.27
C ALA A 207 -9.76 10.19 8.63
N GLN A 208 -9.11 9.72 9.70
CA GLN A 208 -7.79 10.21 10.10
C GLN A 208 -6.76 10.06 8.96
N LEU A 209 -6.73 8.92 8.27
CA LEU A 209 -5.84 8.71 7.12
C LEU A 209 -6.22 9.59 5.93
N THR A 210 -7.49 9.85 5.72
CA THR A 210 -7.99 10.76 4.68
C THR A 210 -7.55 12.21 4.95
N ASP A 211 -7.58 12.65 6.22
CA ASP A 211 -7.10 13.96 6.63
C ASP A 211 -5.59 14.10 6.43
N ILE A 212 -4.82 13.06 6.79
CA ILE A 212 -3.38 12.99 6.53
C ILE A 212 -3.11 13.07 5.03
N PHE A 213 -3.82 12.31 4.21
CA PHE A 213 -3.70 12.39 2.75
C PHE A 213 -3.99 13.80 2.23
N SER A 214 -5.01 14.46 2.78
CA SER A 214 -5.40 15.81 2.40
C SER A 214 -4.34 16.86 2.78
N ALA A 215 -3.72 16.70 3.94
CA ALA A 215 -2.58 17.53 4.36
C ALA A 215 -1.35 17.31 3.45
N ASP A 216 -1.06 16.05 3.10
CA ASP A 216 0.06 15.71 2.23
C ASP A 216 -0.15 16.21 0.78
N LYS A 217 -1.40 16.33 0.33
CA LYS A 217 -1.71 16.98 -0.97
C LYS A 217 -1.26 18.43 -1.04
N GLN A 218 -1.26 19.16 0.07
CA GLN A 218 -0.77 20.56 0.11
C GLN A 218 0.73 20.63 -0.18
N ASN A 219 1.47 19.56 0.15
CA ASN A 219 2.89 19.42 -0.14
C ASN A 219 3.15 18.61 -1.43
N SER A 220 2.17 18.51 -2.31
CA SER A 220 2.26 17.72 -3.53
C SER A 220 1.99 18.56 -4.77
N THR A 221 2.59 18.18 -5.88
CA THR A 221 2.28 18.72 -7.20
C THR A 221 1.29 17.81 -7.91
N ILE A 222 0.17 18.33 -8.35
CA ILE A 222 -0.74 17.56 -9.21
C ILE A 222 -0.08 17.28 -10.56
N MET A 223 -0.06 16.02 -10.97
CA MET A 223 0.49 15.61 -12.25
C MET A 223 -0.49 15.95 -13.37
N THR A 224 -0.32 17.11 -14.02
CA THR A 224 -0.98 17.43 -15.27
C THR A 224 -0.19 16.89 -16.47
N LYS A 225 -0.75 17.05 -17.67
CA LYS A 225 -0.02 16.74 -18.92
C LYS A 225 1.24 17.58 -19.05
N GLU A 226 1.16 18.85 -18.66
CA GLU A 226 2.26 19.83 -18.70
C GLU A 226 3.35 19.46 -17.70
N VAL A 227 2.98 19.13 -16.46
CA VAL A 227 3.91 18.68 -15.41
C VAL A 227 4.63 17.41 -15.85
N TYR A 228 3.91 16.42 -16.41
CA TYR A 228 4.55 15.22 -16.94
C TYR A 228 5.51 15.51 -18.10
N LYS A 229 5.17 16.44 -18.99
CA LYS A 229 6.01 16.84 -20.13
C LYS A 229 7.30 17.55 -19.70
N LYS A 230 7.34 18.21 -18.53
CA LYS A 230 8.57 18.82 -17.98
C LYS A 230 9.66 17.79 -17.64
N ARG A 231 9.30 16.51 -17.48
CA ARG A 231 10.30 15.43 -17.37
C ARG A 231 11.09 15.33 -18.66
N THR A 232 12.42 15.19 -18.56
CA THR A 232 13.28 15.11 -19.77
C THR A 232 12.82 13.99 -20.70
N PRO A 233 13.00 14.14 -22.04
CA PRO A 233 12.69 13.08 -22.99
C PRO A 233 13.33 11.74 -22.62
N TRP A 234 14.55 11.77 -22.11
CA TRP A 234 15.27 10.59 -21.62
C TRP A 234 14.55 9.90 -20.47
N LYS A 235 14.15 10.63 -19.41
CA LYS A 235 13.38 10.04 -18.29
C LYS A 235 12.04 9.47 -18.74
N ARG A 236 11.38 10.09 -19.71
CA ARG A 236 10.14 9.56 -20.28
C ARG A 236 10.35 8.29 -21.07
N PHE A 237 11.44 8.22 -21.83
CA PHE A 237 11.85 7.01 -22.56
C PHE A 237 12.23 5.88 -21.58
N VAL A 238 13.05 6.17 -20.57
CA VAL A 238 13.43 5.20 -19.52
C VAL A 238 12.16 4.68 -18.81
N GLY A 239 11.22 5.54 -18.47
CA GLY A 239 9.95 5.14 -17.83
C GLY A 239 9.11 4.23 -18.74
N TRP A 240 9.04 4.54 -20.02
CA TRP A 240 8.37 3.67 -21.00
C TRP A 240 9.11 2.33 -21.18
N PHE A 241 10.41 2.34 -21.26
CA PHE A 241 11.19 1.11 -21.41
C PHE A 241 11.14 0.25 -20.15
N ALA A 242 11.37 0.85 -18.97
CA ALA A 242 11.34 0.16 -17.69
C ALA A 242 9.97 -0.47 -17.36
N HIS A 243 8.85 0.14 -17.81
CA HIS A 243 7.53 -0.46 -17.56
C HIS A 243 7.34 -1.82 -18.24
N LEU A 244 8.08 -2.14 -19.30
CA LEU A 244 8.02 -3.46 -19.94
C LEU A 244 8.54 -4.57 -19.02
N PHE A 245 9.39 -4.21 -18.04
CA PHE A 245 9.95 -5.12 -17.04
C PHE A 245 9.15 -5.15 -15.73
N THR A 246 8.08 -4.38 -15.61
CA THR A 246 7.24 -4.37 -14.40
C THR A 246 6.63 -5.73 -14.00
N PRO A 247 6.50 -6.75 -14.89
CA PRO A 247 6.11 -8.09 -14.44
C PRO A 247 7.14 -8.77 -13.53
N VAL A 248 8.41 -8.29 -13.51
CA VAL A 248 9.51 -8.85 -12.72
C VAL A 248 10.15 -7.84 -11.75
N LEU A 249 9.70 -6.57 -11.79
CA LEU A 249 10.12 -5.48 -10.90
C LEU A 249 9.25 -5.38 -9.64
#